data_4cd2d8c571a77b5e15766535727f745b
#
_entry.id   4cd2d8c571a77b5e15766535727f745b
#
_cell.length_a   1.000
_cell.length_b   1.000
_cell.length_c   1.000
_cell.angle_alpha   90.00
_cell.angle_beta   90.00
_cell.angle_gamma   90.00
#
_symmetry.space_group_name_H-M   'P 1'
#
loop_
_entity.id
_entity.type
_entity.pdbx_description
1 polymer ?
#
loop_
_entity_poly.entity_id
_entity_poly.type
_entity_poly.pdbx_seq_one_letter_code
_entity_poly.pdbx_strand_id
1 'polypeptide(L)'
;MKTLSLLIATLLIGSIFSSCGEQVKDTDKTKTVKTDTVRMEGSQTLLQYPGKVKASEDISLAFRVSGTIQRIPVKDGQQVKAGQLLAELDPSDYQIQLDATEAQYKQVKSEAERVIALYKDGGTTPVAYDKAVYGLKQITALYEHHKDELSYTKLYAPFSGYIQKKLFKAHETVGAGMPVLQMVGQGAPEVEINLPAAEYIRRDQFGDYQCTFDIYPGKVYPLKLIGITHKANSNQLYTMRLQL
;
A
#
# COMPACT_ATOMS: atom_id res chain seq x y z
N MET A 1 -66.28 62.44 -84.13
CA MET A 1 -65.95 61.15 -83.52
C MET A 1 -64.45 60.91 -83.44
N LYS A 2 -63.59 61.68 -84.05
CA LYS A 2 -62.08 61.46 -83.94
C LYS A 2 -61.40 62.17 -82.78
N THR A 3 -62.04 63.23 -82.21
CA THR A 3 -61.50 64.01 -81.11
C THR A 3 -61.73 63.39 -79.72
N LEU A 4 -62.75 62.55 -79.55
CA LEU A 4 -63.06 61.88 -78.29
C LEU A 4 -62.14 60.65 -78.03
N SER A 5 -61.65 59.99 -79.08
CA SER A 5 -60.71 58.87 -79.00
C SER A 5 -59.31 59.32 -78.58
N LEU A 6 -58.89 60.55 -78.90
CA LEU A 6 -57.56 61.09 -78.54
C LEU A 6 -57.50 61.52 -77.11
N LEU A 7 -58.61 62.01 -76.52
CA LEU A 7 -58.70 62.38 -75.09
C LEU A 7 -58.67 61.12 -74.15
N ILE A 8 -59.24 60.03 -74.56
CA ILE A 8 -59.22 58.74 -73.78
C ILE A 8 -57.80 58.12 -73.81
N ALA A 9 -57.12 58.27 -74.98
CA ALA A 9 -55.75 57.75 -75.09
C ALA A 9 -54.74 58.52 -74.24
N THR A 10 -54.93 59.86 -74.09
CA THR A 10 -54.06 60.68 -73.20
C THR A 10 -54.37 60.51 -71.73
N LEU A 11 -55.59 60.14 -71.35
CA LEU A 11 -55.95 59.89 -69.96
C LEU A 11 -55.41 58.49 -69.50
N LEU A 12 -55.25 57.54 -70.43
CA LEU A 12 -54.71 56.19 -70.11
C LEU A 12 -53.18 56.18 -69.96
N ILE A 13 -52.47 57.13 -70.60
CA ILE A 13 -51.00 57.19 -70.51
C ILE A 13 -50.52 57.92 -69.23
N GLY A 14 -51.41 58.80 -68.66
CA GLY A 14 -51.11 59.51 -67.41
C GLY A 14 -51.10 58.67 -66.13
N SER A 15 -51.67 57.45 -66.16
CA SER A 15 -51.79 56.58 -64.94
C SER A 15 -50.65 55.63 -64.75
N ILE A 16 -49.60 55.59 -65.57
CA ILE A 16 -48.51 54.64 -65.47
C ILE A 16 -47.30 55.18 -64.70
N PHE A 17 -47.25 56.42 -64.25
CA PHE A 17 -46.11 57.04 -63.58
C PHE A 17 -46.31 57.27 -62.07
N SER A 18 -47.25 56.64 -61.41
CA SER A 18 -47.34 56.63 -59.94
C SER A 18 -46.73 55.34 -59.37
N SER A 19 -45.48 55.05 -59.74
CA SER A 19 -44.68 54.07 -58.97
C SER A 19 -44.09 54.84 -57.79
N CYS A 20 -44.78 54.82 -56.69
CA CYS A 20 -44.28 55.23 -55.40
C CYS A 20 -43.14 54.24 -55.02
N GLY A 21 -41.91 54.70 -55.16
CA GLY A 21 -40.76 53.99 -54.63
C GLY A 21 -40.87 53.93 -53.09
N GLU A 22 -41.28 52.78 -52.57
CA GLU A 22 -41.19 52.45 -51.19
C GLU A 22 -39.71 52.38 -50.85
N GLN A 23 -39.18 53.45 -50.23
CA GLN A 23 -37.88 53.38 -49.58
C GLN A 23 -37.98 52.33 -48.53
N VAL A 24 -37.43 51.12 -48.81
CA VAL A 24 -37.07 50.14 -47.78
C VAL A 24 -36.09 50.86 -46.88
N LYS A 25 -36.58 51.39 -45.78
CA LYS A 25 -35.73 51.68 -44.63
C LYS A 25 -35.10 50.40 -44.27
N ASP A 26 -33.86 50.21 -44.64
CA ASP A 26 -32.99 49.23 -44.11
C ASP A 26 -32.82 49.52 -42.59
N THR A 27 -33.80 49.06 -41.81
CA THR A 27 -33.66 49.08 -40.41
C THR A 27 -32.62 47.98 -40.15
N ASP A 28 -31.38 48.42 -40.09
CA ASP A 28 -30.29 47.65 -39.51
C ASP A 28 -30.76 47.17 -38.14
N LYS A 29 -31.44 46.00 -38.15
CA LYS A 29 -31.81 45.28 -36.93
C LYS A 29 -30.53 44.73 -36.37
N THR A 30 -29.76 45.59 -35.72
CA THR A 30 -28.69 45.15 -34.81
C THR A 30 -29.29 44.14 -33.86
N LYS A 31 -29.07 42.86 -34.17
CA LYS A 31 -29.40 41.79 -33.23
C LYS A 31 -28.49 41.97 -32.02
N THR A 32 -29.07 42.49 -30.95
CA THR A 32 -28.38 42.53 -29.67
C THR A 32 -28.17 41.08 -29.21
N VAL A 33 -26.95 40.56 -29.39
CA VAL A 33 -26.54 39.28 -28.88
C VAL A 33 -26.03 39.53 -27.46
N LYS A 34 -26.69 38.95 -26.47
CA LYS A 34 -26.22 38.99 -25.13
C LYS A 34 -25.02 38.03 -25.07
N THR A 35 -23.81 38.56 -25.12
CA THR A 35 -22.59 37.77 -24.90
C THR A 35 -22.33 37.70 -23.40
N ASP A 36 -22.34 36.50 -22.87
CA ASP A 36 -21.86 36.23 -21.51
C ASP A 36 -20.46 35.65 -21.61
N THR A 37 -19.56 36.15 -20.79
CA THR A 37 -18.22 35.58 -20.69
C THR A 37 -18.32 34.24 -19.97
N VAL A 38 -17.94 33.16 -20.64
CA VAL A 38 -17.75 31.87 -20.01
C VAL A 38 -16.66 32.04 -18.97
N ARG A 39 -17.04 32.20 -17.72
CA ARG A 39 -16.13 32.07 -16.61
C ARG A 39 -15.89 30.57 -16.46
N MET A 40 -14.63 30.12 -16.53
CA MET A 40 -14.26 28.86 -15.95
C MET A 40 -14.48 28.99 -14.43
N GLU A 41 -15.65 28.66 -13.97
CA GLU A 41 -15.86 28.34 -12.59
C GLU A 41 -15.01 27.09 -12.36
N GLY A 42 -14.03 27.19 -11.48
CA GLY A 42 -13.16 26.04 -11.14
C GLY A 42 -14.04 24.93 -10.59
N SER A 43 -14.59 24.15 -11.49
CA SER A 43 -15.41 23.00 -11.18
C SER A 43 -14.49 21.96 -10.54
N GLN A 44 -14.46 21.93 -9.21
CA GLN A 44 -13.94 20.79 -8.51
C GLN A 44 -14.85 19.61 -8.87
N THR A 45 -14.35 18.76 -9.75
CA THR A 45 -15.06 17.53 -10.12
C THR A 45 -14.88 16.55 -8.99
N LEU A 46 -15.96 16.24 -8.28
CA LEU A 46 -15.96 15.21 -7.24
C LEU A 46 -15.91 13.84 -7.93
N LEU A 47 -14.79 13.15 -7.75
CA LEU A 47 -14.62 11.78 -8.19
C LEU A 47 -14.93 10.83 -7.03
N GLN A 48 -15.79 9.84 -7.25
CA GLN A 48 -16.17 8.84 -6.25
C GLN A 48 -15.76 7.46 -6.71
N TYR A 49 -15.06 6.74 -5.84
CA TYR A 49 -14.62 5.37 -6.08
C TYR A 49 -14.97 4.48 -4.91
N PRO A 50 -15.41 3.24 -5.16
CA PRO A 50 -15.57 2.26 -4.09
C PRO A 50 -14.21 1.90 -3.52
N GLY A 51 -14.10 1.95 -2.20
CA GLY A 51 -12.89 1.61 -1.46
C GLY A 51 -13.10 0.44 -0.50
N LYS A 52 -12.01 -0.21 -0.15
CA LYS A 52 -11.96 -1.23 0.91
C LYS A 52 -11.12 -0.73 2.06
N VAL A 53 -11.66 -0.83 3.27
CA VAL A 53 -10.89 -0.59 4.49
C VAL A 53 -10.04 -1.81 4.80
N LYS A 54 -8.76 -1.59 5.03
CA LYS A 54 -7.79 -2.61 5.47
C LYS A 54 -7.08 -2.15 6.73
N ALA A 55 -6.62 -3.09 7.53
CA ALA A 55 -5.66 -2.76 8.57
C ALA A 55 -4.35 -2.27 7.92
N SER A 56 -3.67 -1.32 8.56
CA SER A 56 -2.37 -0.81 8.08
C SER A 56 -1.30 -1.89 8.04
N GLU A 57 -1.37 -2.84 8.97
CA GLU A 57 -0.47 -3.96 9.11
C GLU A 57 -1.30 -5.24 9.22
N ASP A 58 -1.15 -6.15 8.26
CA ASP A 58 -1.76 -7.49 8.25
C ASP A 58 -0.69 -8.46 7.84
N ILE A 59 -0.24 -9.29 8.78
CA ILE A 59 0.86 -10.22 8.57
C ILE A 59 0.53 -11.63 9.03
N SER A 60 1.12 -12.58 8.33
CA SER A 60 1.14 -13.97 8.73
C SER A 60 2.46 -14.28 9.42
N LEU A 61 2.40 -14.77 10.65
CA LEU A 61 3.55 -15.12 11.48
C LEU A 61 3.85 -16.60 11.34
N ALA A 62 5.13 -16.92 11.14
CA ALA A 62 5.63 -18.27 10.97
C ALA A 62 6.89 -18.48 11.81
N PHE A 63 7.16 -19.72 12.23
CA PHE A 63 8.44 -20.09 12.81
C PHE A 63 9.53 -20.13 11.73
N ARG A 64 10.76 -19.81 12.10
CA ARG A 64 11.93 -19.89 11.23
C ARG A 64 12.52 -21.29 11.15
N VAL A 65 12.13 -22.17 12.09
CA VAL A 65 12.55 -23.56 12.21
C VAL A 65 11.32 -24.47 12.26
N SER A 66 11.48 -25.75 11.95
CA SER A 66 10.40 -26.74 12.00
C SER A 66 10.29 -27.35 13.39
N GLY A 67 9.12 -27.87 13.74
CA GLY A 67 8.94 -28.58 15.01
C GLY A 67 7.48 -28.76 15.38
N THR A 68 7.25 -29.43 16.50
CA THR A 68 5.91 -29.61 17.08
C THR A 68 5.58 -28.43 17.97
N ILE A 69 4.40 -27.84 17.79
CA ILE A 69 3.94 -26.72 18.61
C ILE A 69 3.68 -27.22 20.04
N GLN A 70 4.42 -26.72 20.98
CA GLN A 70 4.22 -27.05 22.41
C GLN A 70 2.99 -26.32 22.96
N ARG A 71 2.87 -25.01 22.67
CA ARG A 71 1.74 -24.19 23.14
C ARG A 71 1.56 -22.92 22.31
N ILE A 72 0.29 -22.44 22.30
CA ILE A 72 -0.09 -21.15 21.76
C ILE A 72 -0.89 -20.41 22.85
N PRO A 73 -0.24 -19.57 23.69
CA PRO A 73 -0.86 -18.95 24.86
C PRO A 73 -1.84 -17.82 24.53
N VAL A 74 -2.05 -17.51 23.25
CA VAL A 74 -2.95 -16.45 22.79
C VAL A 74 -4.25 -16.99 22.21
N LYS A 75 -5.29 -16.15 22.18
CA LYS A 75 -6.61 -16.44 21.62
C LYS A 75 -6.90 -15.56 20.39
N ASP A 76 -7.79 -16.05 19.51
CA ASP A 76 -8.31 -15.23 18.41
C ASP A 76 -9.03 -14.00 18.97
N GLY A 77 -8.81 -12.84 18.37
CA GLY A 77 -9.29 -11.54 18.85
C GLY A 77 -8.52 -10.93 20.01
N GLN A 78 -7.54 -11.63 20.59
CA GLN A 78 -6.75 -11.12 21.72
C GLN A 78 -5.81 -10.00 21.30
N GLN A 79 -5.79 -8.93 22.10
CA GLN A 79 -4.79 -7.87 21.99
C GLN A 79 -3.44 -8.35 22.54
N VAL A 80 -2.37 -8.06 21.81
CA VAL A 80 -0.99 -8.42 22.16
C VAL A 80 -0.07 -7.21 22.00
N LYS A 81 1.02 -7.19 22.77
CA LYS A 81 2.06 -6.14 22.70
C LYS A 81 3.25 -6.62 21.89
N ALA A 82 3.98 -5.67 21.30
CA ALA A 82 5.27 -5.97 20.68
C ALA A 82 6.19 -6.74 21.65
N GLY A 83 6.85 -7.79 21.16
CA GLY A 83 7.70 -8.67 21.97
C GLY A 83 6.97 -9.71 22.84
N GLN A 84 5.63 -9.76 22.82
CA GLN A 84 4.86 -10.76 23.55
C GLN A 84 5.01 -12.13 22.87
N LEU A 85 5.20 -13.22 23.68
CA LEU A 85 5.24 -14.58 23.20
C LEU A 85 3.85 -15.00 22.68
N LEU A 86 3.79 -15.46 21.45
CA LEU A 86 2.57 -15.88 20.77
C LEU A 86 2.44 -17.38 20.63
N ALA A 87 3.55 -18.07 20.33
CA ALA A 87 3.60 -19.51 20.20
C ALA A 87 5.02 -20.02 20.52
N GLU A 88 5.13 -21.28 20.87
CA GLU A 88 6.39 -21.93 21.20
C GLU A 88 6.38 -23.37 20.65
N LEU A 89 7.47 -23.75 19.98
CA LEU A 89 7.74 -25.13 19.59
C LEU A 89 8.35 -25.87 20.77
N ASP A 90 8.33 -27.21 20.73
CA ASP A 90 9.13 -28.03 21.62
C ASP A 90 10.62 -27.76 21.36
N PRO A 91 11.36 -27.17 22.32
CA PRO A 91 12.75 -26.79 22.14
C PRO A 91 13.75 -27.93 22.39
N SER A 92 13.30 -29.12 22.77
CA SER A 92 14.16 -30.18 23.33
C SER A 92 15.32 -30.54 22.42
N ASP A 93 15.08 -30.80 21.15
CA ASP A 93 16.12 -31.16 20.17
C ASP A 93 17.12 -30.03 19.95
N TYR A 94 16.62 -28.80 19.85
CA TYR A 94 17.45 -27.59 19.68
C TYR A 94 18.30 -27.32 20.92
N GLN A 95 17.76 -27.54 22.10
CA GLN A 95 18.51 -27.39 23.36
C GLN A 95 19.66 -28.41 23.45
N ILE A 96 19.39 -29.67 23.10
CA ILE A 96 20.42 -30.74 23.09
C ILE A 96 21.55 -30.40 22.13
N GLN A 97 21.21 -29.88 20.91
CA GLN A 97 22.22 -29.48 19.92
C GLN A 97 23.06 -28.30 20.42
N LEU A 98 22.40 -27.30 21.03
CA LEU A 98 23.08 -26.15 21.61
C LEU A 98 24.05 -26.60 22.75
N ASP A 99 23.59 -27.44 23.70
CA ASP A 99 24.37 -27.89 24.82
C ASP A 99 25.62 -28.67 24.36
N ALA A 100 25.47 -29.55 23.37
CA ALA A 100 26.58 -30.28 22.77
C ALA A 100 27.61 -29.34 22.12
N THR A 101 27.13 -28.37 21.36
CA THR A 101 28.00 -27.40 20.68
C THR A 101 28.64 -26.42 21.67
N GLU A 102 27.94 -26.03 22.73
CA GLU A 102 28.48 -25.21 23.80
C GLU A 102 29.66 -25.88 24.51
N ALA A 103 29.54 -27.18 24.81
CA ALA A 103 30.63 -27.94 25.39
C ALA A 103 31.86 -27.96 24.49
N GLN A 104 31.67 -28.19 23.19
CA GLN A 104 32.76 -28.16 22.19
C GLN A 104 33.37 -26.77 22.05
N TYR A 105 32.52 -25.71 22.01
CA TYR A 105 32.96 -24.32 22.00
C TYR A 105 33.86 -23.99 23.19
N LYS A 106 33.43 -24.36 24.42
CA LYS A 106 34.21 -24.13 25.64
C LYS A 106 35.56 -24.81 25.59
N GLN A 107 35.62 -26.06 25.08
CA GLN A 107 36.86 -26.83 24.93
C GLN A 107 37.82 -26.11 23.95
N VAL A 108 37.34 -25.84 22.69
CA VAL A 108 38.18 -25.22 21.65
C VAL A 108 38.61 -23.83 22.05
N LYS A 109 37.73 -23.05 22.69
CA LYS A 109 38.06 -21.69 23.19
C LYS A 109 39.22 -21.75 24.21
N SER A 110 39.14 -22.65 25.20
CA SER A 110 40.19 -22.79 26.22
C SER A 110 41.53 -23.26 25.59
N GLU A 111 41.50 -24.13 24.58
CA GLU A 111 42.69 -24.53 23.85
C GLU A 111 43.28 -23.40 23.01
N ALA A 112 42.44 -22.69 22.28
CA ALA A 112 42.87 -21.53 21.47
C ALA A 112 43.47 -20.42 22.33
N GLU A 113 42.88 -20.11 23.46
CA GLU A 113 43.41 -19.08 24.40
C GLU A 113 44.81 -19.44 24.88
N ARG A 114 45.09 -20.74 25.18
CA ARG A 114 46.43 -21.23 25.57
C ARG A 114 47.42 -21.09 24.40
N VAL A 115 47.04 -21.52 23.20
CA VAL A 115 47.93 -21.42 22.03
C VAL A 115 48.23 -19.98 21.67
N ILE A 116 47.25 -19.09 21.74
CA ILE A 116 47.41 -17.65 21.50
C ILE A 116 48.35 -17.02 22.53
N ALA A 117 48.21 -17.36 23.80
CA ALA A 117 49.14 -16.92 24.86
C ALA A 117 50.56 -17.40 24.60
N LEU A 118 50.75 -18.72 24.31
CA LEU A 118 52.02 -19.29 24.01
C LEU A 118 52.72 -18.70 22.79
N TYR A 119 51.92 -18.33 21.78
CA TYR A 119 52.43 -17.63 20.58
C TYR A 119 53.00 -16.24 20.89
N LYS A 120 52.35 -15.51 21.79
CA LYS A 120 52.86 -14.18 22.28
C LYS A 120 54.20 -14.29 22.96
N ASP A 121 54.43 -15.42 23.64
CA ASP A 121 55.68 -15.67 24.34
C ASP A 121 56.72 -16.39 23.46
N GLY A 122 56.51 -16.51 22.14
CA GLY A 122 57.37 -17.16 21.18
C GLY A 122 57.46 -18.70 21.31
N GLY A 123 56.57 -19.32 22.11
CA GLY A 123 56.59 -20.74 22.43
C GLY A 123 55.85 -21.64 21.42
N THR A 124 55.30 -21.13 20.32
CA THR A 124 54.60 -21.91 19.29
C THR A 124 54.79 -21.32 17.89
N THR A 125 54.40 -22.07 16.86
CA THR A 125 54.53 -21.62 15.45
C THR A 125 53.37 -20.76 14.98
N PRO A 126 53.57 -19.88 13.98
CA PRO A 126 52.49 -19.11 13.31
C PRO A 126 51.34 -20.01 12.82
N VAL A 127 51.68 -21.18 12.26
CA VAL A 127 50.70 -22.15 11.74
C VAL A 127 49.81 -22.69 12.86
N ALA A 128 50.38 -22.97 14.05
CA ALA A 128 49.60 -23.41 15.20
C ALA A 128 48.67 -22.29 15.73
N TYR A 129 49.17 -21.06 15.76
CA TYR A 129 48.39 -19.89 16.10
C TYR A 129 47.20 -19.70 15.13
N ASP A 130 47.45 -19.70 13.82
CA ASP A 130 46.39 -19.56 12.80
C ASP A 130 45.34 -20.65 12.93
N LYS A 131 45.77 -21.91 13.09
CA LYS A 131 44.88 -23.06 13.32
C LYS A 131 43.98 -22.84 14.54
N ALA A 132 44.54 -22.38 15.65
CA ALA A 132 43.78 -22.10 16.88
C ALA A 132 42.77 -20.97 16.69
N VAL A 133 43.16 -19.86 16.07
CA VAL A 133 42.30 -18.67 15.80
C VAL A 133 41.14 -19.07 14.89
N TYR A 134 41.43 -19.72 13.74
CA TYR A 134 40.39 -20.10 12.78
C TYR A 134 39.49 -21.20 13.30
N GLY A 135 40.06 -22.16 14.07
CA GLY A 135 39.28 -23.20 14.74
C GLY A 135 38.29 -22.62 15.78
N LEU A 136 38.76 -21.65 16.57
CA LEU A 136 37.86 -20.92 17.49
C LEU A 136 36.77 -20.15 16.73
N LYS A 137 37.11 -19.47 15.65
CA LYS A 137 36.14 -18.75 14.83
C LYS A 137 35.07 -19.67 14.26
N GLN A 138 35.47 -20.85 13.76
CA GLN A 138 34.55 -21.85 13.22
C GLN A 138 33.55 -22.35 14.25
N ILE A 139 34.03 -22.78 15.44
CA ILE A 139 33.16 -23.30 16.47
C ILE A 139 32.26 -22.22 17.09
N THR A 140 32.75 -20.98 17.19
CA THR A 140 31.96 -19.84 17.63
C THR A 140 30.77 -19.64 16.71
N ALA A 141 30.98 -19.65 15.38
CA ALA A 141 29.90 -19.50 14.39
C ALA A 141 28.87 -20.63 14.51
N LEU A 142 29.30 -21.86 14.73
CA LEU A 142 28.40 -23.00 14.93
C LEU A 142 27.59 -22.90 16.23
N TYR A 143 28.23 -22.49 17.33
CA TYR A 143 27.57 -22.26 18.61
C TYR A 143 26.50 -21.16 18.51
N GLU A 144 26.79 -20.00 17.87
CA GLU A 144 25.81 -18.94 17.66
C GLU A 144 24.67 -19.40 16.74
N HIS A 145 24.96 -20.22 15.73
CA HIS A 145 23.92 -20.77 14.85
C HIS A 145 22.90 -21.62 15.65
N HIS A 146 23.35 -22.59 16.47
CA HIS A 146 22.41 -23.40 17.24
C HIS A 146 21.68 -22.60 18.33
N LYS A 147 22.32 -21.55 18.87
CA LYS A 147 21.68 -20.63 19.81
C LYS A 147 20.56 -19.81 19.13
N ASP A 148 20.79 -19.37 17.90
CA ASP A 148 19.76 -18.72 17.10
C ASP A 148 18.62 -19.67 16.77
N GLU A 149 18.91 -20.92 16.35
CA GLU A 149 17.88 -21.93 16.08
C GLU A 149 17.00 -22.19 17.29
N LEU A 150 17.58 -22.31 18.49
CA LEU A 150 16.82 -22.41 19.74
C LEU A 150 15.95 -21.17 19.96
N SER A 151 16.46 -19.99 19.68
CA SER A 151 15.68 -18.73 19.80
C SER A 151 14.47 -18.71 18.86
N TYR A 152 14.62 -19.32 17.66
CA TYR A 152 13.56 -19.38 16.64
C TYR A 152 12.45 -20.38 16.97
N THR A 153 12.60 -21.19 18.00
CA THR A 153 11.50 -22.01 18.55
C THR A 153 10.42 -21.19 19.24
N LYS A 154 10.68 -19.90 19.49
CA LYS A 154 9.74 -18.97 20.10
C LYS A 154 9.28 -17.92 19.09
N LEU A 155 7.98 -17.75 18.96
CA LEU A 155 7.35 -16.80 18.06
C LEU A 155 6.84 -15.61 18.86
N TYR A 156 7.37 -14.43 18.58
CA TYR A 156 7.01 -13.18 19.24
C TYR A 156 6.25 -12.24 18.32
N ALA A 157 5.41 -11.37 18.91
CA ALA A 157 4.73 -10.32 18.19
C ALA A 157 5.73 -9.23 17.72
N PRO A 158 5.84 -8.92 16.43
CA PRO A 158 6.75 -7.91 15.94
C PRO A 158 6.28 -6.47 16.25
N PHE A 159 4.98 -6.26 16.44
CA PHE A 159 4.36 -5.00 16.81
C PHE A 159 3.14 -5.25 17.72
N SER A 160 2.57 -4.19 18.29
CA SER A 160 1.34 -4.28 19.09
C SER A 160 0.10 -4.33 18.18
N GLY A 161 -0.81 -5.27 18.45
CA GLY A 161 -1.97 -5.50 17.59
C GLY A 161 -2.94 -6.52 18.15
N TYR A 162 -3.68 -7.15 17.26
CA TYR A 162 -4.66 -8.19 17.59
C TYR A 162 -4.36 -9.48 16.82
N ILE A 163 -4.54 -10.61 17.48
CA ILE A 163 -4.50 -11.91 16.81
C ILE A 163 -5.79 -12.05 16.01
N GLN A 164 -5.68 -12.12 14.70
CA GLN A 164 -6.83 -12.30 13.83
C GLN A 164 -7.32 -13.74 13.85
N LYS A 165 -6.37 -14.70 13.67
CA LYS A 165 -6.68 -16.12 13.60
C LYS A 165 -5.47 -16.98 13.94
N LYS A 166 -5.70 -18.11 14.61
CA LYS A 166 -4.76 -19.21 14.73
C LYS A 166 -5.01 -20.21 13.61
N LEU A 167 -3.97 -20.56 12.87
CA LEU A 167 -4.03 -21.51 11.74
C LEU A 167 -3.71 -22.94 12.19
N PHE A 168 -3.03 -23.07 13.33
CA PHE A 168 -2.63 -24.34 13.94
C PHE A 168 -2.99 -24.40 15.42
N LYS A 169 -2.98 -25.61 15.97
CA LYS A 169 -3.23 -25.88 17.39
C LYS A 169 -1.95 -26.42 18.07
N ALA A 170 -1.95 -26.44 19.39
CA ALA A 170 -0.92 -27.13 20.15
C ALA A 170 -0.86 -28.60 19.75
N HIS A 171 0.35 -29.17 19.76
CA HIS A 171 0.69 -30.53 19.38
C HIS A 171 0.63 -30.85 17.88
N GLU A 172 0.42 -29.87 17.03
CA GLU A 172 0.56 -30.02 15.58
C GLU A 172 2.00 -29.71 15.15
N THR A 173 2.51 -30.42 14.15
CA THR A 173 3.85 -30.22 13.59
C THR A 173 3.79 -29.22 12.43
N VAL A 174 4.73 -28.26 12.44
CA VAL A 174 4.82 -27.21 11.41
C VAL A 174 6.20 -27.16 10.79
N GLY A 175 6.25 -26.81 9.50
CA GLY A 175 7.49 -26.56 8.78
C GLY A 175 7.99 -25.13 8.96
N ALA A 176 9.27 -24.91 8.73
CA ALA A 176 9.84 -23.57 8.70
C ALA A 176 9.16 -22.71 7.61
N GLY A 177 8.80 -21.46 7.94
CA GLY A 177 8.12 -20.54 7.05
C GLY A 177 6.61 -20.78 6.88
N MET A 178 6.04 -21.82 7.50
CA MET A 178 4.61 -22.10 7.43
C MET A 178 3.85 -21.15 8.36
N PRO A 179 2.86 -20.37 7.85
CA PRO A 179 2.07 -19.45 8.66
C PRO A 179 1.32 -20.16 9.79
N VAL A 180 1.52 -19.73 11.02
CA VAL A 180 0.89 -20.32 12.23
C VAL A 180 -0.19 -19.38 12.80
N LEU A 181 0.05 -18.08 12.73
CA LEU A 181 -0.83 -17.05 13.26
C LEU A 181 -1.00 -15.93 12.23
N GLN A 182 -2.18 -15.33 12.19
CA GLN A 182 -2.41 -14.06 11.49
C GLN A 182 -2.60 -12.95 12.53
N MET A 183 -1.95 -11.83 12.30
CA MET A 183 -1.94 -10.70 13.22
C MET A 183 -2.18 -9.40 12.46
N VAL A 184 -3.01 -8.53 13.04
CA VAL A 184 -3.28 -7.18 12.52
C VAL A 184 -2.79 -6.13 13.50
N GLY A 185 -2.19 -5.06 12.96
CA GLY A 185 -1.69 -3.94 13.75
C GLY A 185 -2.81 -3.05 14.31
N GLN A 186 -2.45 -2.22 15.29
CA GLN A 186 -3.32 -1.19 15.87
C GLN A 186 -3.22 0.16 15.14
N GLY A 187 -2.45 0.22 14.05
CA GLY A 187 -2.31 1.43 13.24
C GLY A 187 -3.64 1.93 12.69
N ALA A 188 -3.68 3.20 12.31
CA ALA A 188 -4.85 3.76 11.65
C ALA A 188 -5.16 2.96 10.38
N PRO A 189 -6.43 2.57 10.15
CA PRO A 189 -6.78 1.77 9.00
C PRO A 189 -6.50 2.52 7.69
N GLU A 190 -6.27 1.76 6.64
CA GLU A 190 -6.06 2.27 5.30
C GLU A 190 -7.31 2.03 4.44
N VAL A 191 -7.59 2.97 3.56
CA VAL A 191 -8.60 2.82 2.52
C VAL A 191 -7.87 2.57 1.21
N GLU A 192 -8.13 1.42 0.61
CA GLU A 192 -7.59 1.04 -0.69
C GLU A 192 -8.65 1.23 -1.76
N ILE A 193 -8.34 2.00 -2.79
CA ILE A 193 -9.17 2.20 -3.97
C ILE A 193 -8.40 1.84 -5.24
N ASN A 194 -9.13 1.49 -6.29
CA ASN A 194 -8.57 1.17 -7.59
C ASN A 194 -8.95 2.25 -8.60
N LEU A 195 -7.95 2.93 -9.16
CA LEU A 195 -8.09 4.02 -10.11
C LEU A 195 -7.91 3.53 -11.55
N PRO A 196 -8.76 3.94 -12.50
CA PRO A 196 -8.52 3.75 -13.92
C PRO A 196 -7.26 4.49 -14.40
N ALA A 197 -6.65 4.03 -15.49
CA ALA A 197 -5.44 4.65 -16.06
C ALA A 197 -5.64 6.14 -16.41
N ALA A 198 -6.83 6.53 -16.88
CA ALA A 198 -7.15 7.91 -17.20
C ALA A 198 -7.04 8.85 -15.98
N GLU A 199 -7.46 8.35 -14.80
CA GLU A 199 -7.36 9.12 -13.56
C GLU A 199 -5.95 9.07 -12.97
N TYR A 200 -5.25 7.95 -13.13
CA TYR A 200 -3.85 7.85 -12.71
C TYR A 200 -2.95 8.90 -13.40
N ILE A 201 -3.20 9.21 -14.67
CA ILE A 201 -2.46 10.26 -15.40
C ILE A 201 -2.69 11.64 -14.78
N ARG A 202 -3.88 11.88 -14.21
CA ARG A 202 -4.27 13.15 -13.57
C ARG A 202 -4.00 13.18 -12.07
N ARG A 203 -3.34 12.17 -11.49
CA ARG A 203 -3.15 12.03 -10.05
C ARG A 203 -2.56 13.26 -9.34
N ASP A 204 -1.74 14.03 -10.06
CA ASP A 204 -1.11 15.25 -9.53
C ASP A 204 -2.11 16.44 -9.40
N GLN A 205 -3.32 16.28 -9.95
CA GLN A 205 -4.41 17.26 -9.86
C GLN A 205 -5.40 16.92 -8.74
N PHE A 206 -5.22 15.78 -8.07
CA PHE A 206 -6.08 15.39 -6.94
C PHE A 206 -5.78 16.30 -5.74
N GLY A 207 -6.84 16.82 -5.15
CA GLY A 207 -6.79 17.67 -3.97
C GLY A 207 -7.15 16.92 -2.70
N ASP A 208 -8.23 17.31 -2.05
CA ASP A 208 -8.66 16.75 -0.78
C ASP A 208 -9.26 15.35 -0.94
N TYR A 209 -8.83 14.45 -0.06
CA TYR A 209 -9.31 13.08 -0.02
C TYR A 209 -10.25 12.91 1.17
N GLN A 210 -11.40 12.31 0.90
CA GLN A 210 -12.43 12.07 1.92
C GLN A 210 -13.10 10.74 1.66
N CYS A 211 -13.61 10.10 2.71
CA CYS A 211 -14.47 8.94 2.56
C CYS A 211 -15.74 9.06 3.41
N THR A 212 -16.76 8.34 2.98
CA THR A 212 -17.99 8.11 3.71
C THR A 212 -18.22 6.61 3.86
N PHE A 213 -18.86 6.19 4.93
CA PHE A 213 -19.20 4.79 5.16
C PHE A 213 -20.74 4.65 5.18
N ASP A 214 -21.24 3.62 4.51
CA ASP A 214 -22.68 3.33 4.47
C ASP A 214 -23.27 3.11 5.87
N ILE A 215 -22.47 2.57 6.81
CA ILE A 215 -22.84 2.33 8.19
C ILE A 215 -22.92 3.63 9.04
N TYR A 216 -22.34 4.73 8.55
CA TYR A 216 -22.35 6.05 9.23
C TYR A 216 -22.82 7.15 8.27
N PRO A 217 -24.11 7.17 7.91
CA PRO A 217 -24.64 8.11 6.94
C PRO A 217 -24.42 9.56 7.39
N GLY A 218 -23.95 10.39 6.46
CA GLY A 218 -23.71 11.82 6.70
C GLY A 218 -22.39 12.18 7.39
N LYS A 219 -21.58 11.20 7.79
CA LYS A 219 -20.24 11.46 8.32
C LYS A 219 -19.19 11.38 7.21
N VAL A 220 -18.38 12.41 7.10
CA VAL A 220 -17.26 12.51 6.17
C VAL A 220 -15.97 12.44 6.97
N TYR A 221 -15.06 11.57 6.54
CA TYR A 221 -13.76 11.37 7.18
C TYR A 221 -12.67 11.84 6.23
N PRO A 222 -11.79 12.75 6.66
CA PRO A 222 -10.65 13.15 5.86
C PRO A 222 -9.66 11.99 5.72
N LEU A 223 -9.04 11.87 4.57
CA LEU A 223 -8.05 10.86 4.28
C LEU A 223 -6.72 11.51 3.93
N LYS A 224 -5.63 10.83 4.26
CA LYS A 224 -4.29 11.25 3.86
C LYS A 224 -3.72 10.25 2.84
N LEU A 225 -3.24 10.77 1.71
CA LEU A 225 -2.59 9.94 0.69
C LEU A 225 -1.30 9.31 1.26
N ILE A 226 -1.22 7.98 1.21
CA ILE A 226 0.00 7.21 1.49
C ILE A 226 0.79 7.04 0.19
N GLY A 227 0.12 6.63 -0.89
CA GLY A 227 0.75 6.47 -2.19
C GLY A 227 -0.14 5.79 -3.22
N ILE A 228 0.32 5.83 -4.46
CA ILE A 228 -0.34 5.18 -5.59
C ILE A 228 0.70 4.24 -6.24
N THR A 229 0.29 3.00 -6.53
CA THR A 229 1.18 2.04 -7.19
C THR A 229 1.49 2.50 -8.62
N HIS A 230 2.76 2.38 -9.03
CA HIS A 230 3.17 2.72 -10.40
C HIS A 230 2.91 1.59 -11.42
N LYS A 231 2.51 0.42 -10.93
CA LYS A 231 2.15 -0.74 -11.76
C LYS A 231 0.67 -1.05 -11.59
N ALA A 232 -0.03 -1.20 -12.71
CA ALA A 232 -1.42 -1.63 -12.72
C ALA A 232 -1.55 -3.07 -12.20
N ASN A 233 -2.65 -3.35 -11.50
CA ASN A 233 -3.01 -4.70 -11.06
C ASN A 233 -3.52 -5.55 -12.24
N SER A 234 -3.93 -6.80 -11.97
CA SER A 234 -4.48 -7.73 -12.98
C SER A 234 -5.69 -7.18 -13.75
N ASN A 235 -6.40 -6.22 -13.17
CA ASN A 235 -7.58 -5.58 -13.78
C ASN A 235 -7.23 -4.26 -14.50
N GLN A 236 -5.94 -3.99 -14.74
CA GLN A 236 -5.42 -2.76 -15.36
C GLN A 236 -5.76 -1.48 -14.57
N LEU A 237 -5.96 -1.60 -13.26
CA LEU A 237 -6.22 -0.49 -12.36
C LEU A 237 -5.01 -0.21 -11.47
N TYR A 238 -4.82 1.06 -11.11
CA TYR A 238 -3.76 1.50 -10.19
C TYR A 238 -4.30 1.58 -8.78
N THR A 239 -3.62 0.93 -7.85
CA THR A 239 -4.05 0.91 -6.45
C THR A 239 -3.57 2.17 -5.73
N MET A 240 -4.50 2.93 -5.17
CA MET A 240 -4.24 4.08 -4.32
C MET A 240 -4.55 3.71 -2.87
N ARG A 241 -3.63 4.02 -1.97
CA ARG A 241 -3.78 3.80 -0.53
C ARG A 241 -3.83 5.13 0.19
N LEU A 242 -4.80 5.24 1.07
CA LEU A 242 -5.12 6.43 1.84
C LEU A 242 -5.25 6.02 3.32
N GLN A 243 -4.73 6.82 4.22
CA GLN A 243 -4.85 6.62 5.67
C GLN A 243 -6.10 7.33 6.19
N LEU A 244 -6.85 6.65 7.05
CA LEU A 244 -8.04 7.20 7.71
C LEU A 244 -7.65 8.06 8.92
#